data_f5fd674d4eece342f292b8f9bba89ef3
#
_entry.id   f5fd674d4eece342f292b8f9bba89ef3
#
_cell.length_a   1.000
_cell.length_b   1.000
_cell.length_c   1.000
_cell.angle_alpha   90.00
_cell.angle_beta   90.00
_cell.angle_gamma   90.00
#
_symmetry.space_group_name_H-M   'P 1'
#
loop_
_entity.id
_entity.type
_entity.pdbx_description
1 polymer ?
#
loop_
_entity_poly.entity_id
_entity_poly.type
_entity_poly.pdbx_seq_one_letter_code
_entity_poly.pdbx_strand_id
1 'polypeptide(L)'
;SHHVLIPRPETEQLVEIAIAWGKGKGAIRVVDVGTGSGCIAISLAHYVPQAEIIAVDVSPQALEIAAANVIRHAPGQVGLVRGDLLSPIAGGLDLIAANLPYIAGHEWPTLPIGVKSYEPTLALHGGEDGLELIRELLPQAAERLRPGGLMLLEIGWQQGDPVAALARKWFPAADVVVRVDFAGHDRIVAVQT
;
A
#
# COMPACT_ATOMS: atom_id res chain seq x y z
N SER A 1 10.63 -6.07 13.00
CA SER A 1 10.15 -6.81 14.20
C SER A 1 9.33 -8.01 13.76
N HIS A 2 9.07 -8.94 14.64
CA HIS A 2 8.25 -10.14 14.33
C HIS A 2 6.76 -9.84 14.04
N HIS A 3 6.35 -8.58 14.06
CA HIS A 3 4.95 -8.19 13.90
C HIS A 3 4.67 -7.37 12.64
N VAL A 4 5.71 -6.90 11.96
CA VAL A 4 5.59 -6.12 10.72
C VAL A 4 6.70 -6.46 9.74
N LEU A 5 6.43 -6.29 8.46
CA LEU A 5 7.43 -6.31 7.40
C LEU A 5 8.51 -5.26 7.68
N ILE A 6 9.76 -5.63 7.47
CA ILE A 6 10.86 -4.65 7.44
C ILE A 6 10.71 -3.86 6.12
N PRO A 7 10.61 -2.52 6.17
CA PRO A 7 10.49 -1.72 4.95
C PRO A 7 11.58 -2.06 3.94
N ARG A 8 11.18 -2.23 2.67
CA ARG A 8 12.08 -2.58 1.58
C ARG A 8 12.48 -1.31 0.81
N PRO A 9 13.67 -1.26 0.23
CA PRO A 9 14.07 -0.12 -0.61
C PRO A 9 13.11 0.15 -1.77
N GLU A 10 12.47 -0.89 -2.31
CA GLU A 10 11.51 -0.80 -3.41
C GLU A 10 10.27 0.02 -3.03
N THR A 11 9.86 -0.02 -1.77
CA THR A 11 8.73 0.78 -1.25
C THR A 11 9.02 2.29 -1.31
N GLU A 12 10.29 2.71 -1.31
CA GLU A 12 10.68 4.11 -1.47
C GLU A 12 10.17 4.69 -2.79
N GLN A 13 10.20 3.91 -3.88
CA GLN A 13 9.70 4.35 -5.18
C GLN A 13 8.19 4.64 -5.16
N LEU A 14 7.39 3.81 -4.45
CA LEU A 14 5.96 4.05 -4.26
C LEU A 14 5.75 5.39 -3.53
N VAL A 15 6.50 5.61 -2.46
CA VAL A 15 6.43 6.85 -1.67
C VAL A 15 6.84 8.07 -2.51
N GLU A 16 7.90 7.98 -3.32
CA GLU A 16 8.35 9.07 -4.20
C GLU A 16 7.26 9.45 -5.23
N ILE A 17 6.60 8.47 -5.84
CA ILE A 17 5.49 8.71 -6.78
C ILE A 17 4.34 9.41 -6.06
N ALA A 18 3.96 8.92 -4.86
CA ALA A 18 2.90 9.51 -4.06
C ALA A 18 3.20 10.95 -3.66
N ILE A 19 4.44 11.23 -3.22
CA ILE A 19 4.91 12.58 -2.88
C ILE A 19 4.88 13.48 -4.11
N ALA A 20 5.42 13.04 -5.24
CA ALA A 20 5.46 13.83 -6.47
C ALA A 20 4.04 14.19 -6.94
N TRP A 21 3.10 13.25 -6.84
CA TRP A 21 1.71 13.46 -7.19
C TRP A 21 0.98 14.41 -6.20
N GLY A 22 1.27 14.30 -4.90
CA GLY A 22 0.64 15.11 -3.84
C GLY A 22 1.18 16.54 -3.74
N LYS A 23 2.42 16.78 -4.18
CA LYS A 23 3.04 18.11 -4.16
C LYS A 23 2.27 19.10 -5.02
N GLY A 24 2.01 20.29 -4.45
CA GLY A 24 1.31 21.37 -5.14
C GLY A 24 -0.22 21.19 -5.21
N LYS A 25 -0.76 20.09 -4.72
CA LYS A 25 -2.21 19.95 -4.51
C LYS A 25 -2.63 20.65 -3.22
N GLY A 26 -3.92 21.02 -3.13
CA GLY A 26 -4.52 21.49 -1.87
C GLY A 26 -4.64 20.38 -0.83
N ALA A 27 -5.58 20.51 0.10
CA ALA A 27 -5.88 19.45 1.04
C ALA A 27 -6.32 18.18 0.29
N ILE A 28 -5.65 17.06 0.56
CA ILE A 28 -5.94 15.75 -0.02
C ILE A 28 -6.13 14.72 1.09
N ARG A 29 -7.00 13.74 0.83
CA ARG A 29 -7.22 12.60 1.73
C ARG A 29 -6.48 11.38 1.20
N VAL A 30 -5.59 10.87 2.02
CA VAL A 30 -4.68 9.77 1.69
C VAL A 30 -4.95 8.59 2.61
N VAL A 31 -4.94 7.38 2.07
CA VAL A 31 -4.95 6.17 2.87
C VAL A 31 -3.75 5.30 2.55
N ASP A 32 -3.07 4.81 3.58
CA ASP A 32 -2.05 3.76 3.54
C ASP A 32 -2.68 2.45 4.01
N VAL A 33 -2.86 1.50 3.09
CA VAL A 33 -3.57 0.24 3.32
C VAL A 33 -2.57 -0.89 3.58
N GLY A 34 -2.73 -1.58 4.71
CA GLY A 34 -1.76 -2.55 5.19
C GLY A 34 -0.49 -1.84 5.69
N THR A 35 -0.69 -0.81 6.52
CA THR A 35 0.38 0.15 6.87
C THR A 35 1.59 -0.48 7.57
N GLY A 36 1.44 -1.62 8.21
CA GLY A 36 2.52 -2.32 8.90
C GLY A 36 3.22 -1.44 9.95
N SER A 37 4.44 -1.01 9.66
CA SER A 37 5.22 -0.13 10.54
C SER A 37 4.81 1.35 10.47
N GLY A 38 3.92 1.73 9.55
CA GLY A 38 3.55 3.12 9.29
C GLY A 38 4.51 3.87 8.37
N CYS A 39 5.48 3.21 7.74
CA CYS A 39 6.54 3.89 7.02
C CYS A 39 6.03 4.72 5.83
N ILE A 40 5.07 4.23 5.05
CA ILE A 40 4.48 4.97 3.93
C ILE A 40 3.72 6.18 4.46
N ALA A 41 2.79 5.97 5.40
CA ALA A 41 1.98 7.04 5.99
C ALA A 41 2.83 8.14 6.61
N ILE A 42 3.85 7.78 7.40
CA ILE A 42 4.77 8.73 8.05
C ILE A 42 5.57 9.53 7.02
N SER A 43 6.07 8.87 5.99
CA SER A 43 6.80 9.55 4.91
C SER A 43 5.91 10.56 4.18
N LEU A 44 4.67 10.17 3.86
CA LEU A 44 3.70 11.07 3.24
C LEU A 44 3.34 12.25 4.16
N ALA A 45 3.17 12.03 5.46
CA ALA A 45 2.91 13.09 6.42
C ALA A 45 4.05 14.14 6.44
N HIS A 46 5.29 13.68 6.33
CA HIS A 46 6.45 14.57 6.32
C HIS A 46 6.56 15.41 5.04
N TYR A 47 6.36 14.79 3.88
CA TYR A 47 6.62 15.43 2.58
C TYR A 47 5.39 16.05 1.91
N VAL A 48 4.18 15.73 2.40
CA VAL A 48 2.89 16.25 1.93
C VAL A 48 2.07 16.74 3.14
N PRO A 49 2.54 17.79 3.83
CA PRO A 49 1.99 18.20 5.13
C PRO A 49 0.53 18.67 5.09
N GLN A 50 0.00 18.97 3.91
CA GLN A 50 -1.42 19.33 3.71
C GLN A 50 -2.33 18.11 3.59
N ALA A 51 -1.80 16.88 3.57
CA ALA A 51 -2.58 15.67 3.45
C ALA A 51 -3.23 15.27 4.79
N GLU A 52 -4.50 14.89 4.75
CA GLU A 52 -5.16 14.13 5.80
C GLU A 52 -4.85 12.65 5.57
N ILE A 53 -4.01 12.07 6.43
CA ILE A 53 -3.49 10.71 6.24
C ILE A 53 -4.12 9.75 7.23
N ILE A 54 -4.67 8.66 6.70
CA ILE A 54 -5.19 7.54 7.49
C ILE A 54 -4.36 6.30 7.13
N ALA A 55 -3.89 5.59 8.14
CA ALA A 55 -3.17 4.33 8.00
C ALA A 55 -4.02 3.19 8.56
N VAL A 56 -4.26 2.17 7.74
CA VAL A 56 -5.14 1.05 8.08
C VAL A 56 -4.34 -0.24 8.14
N ASP A 57 -4.59 -1.05 9.16
CA ASP A 57 -4.07 -2.42 9.23
C ASP A 57 -5.07 -3.33 9.94
N VAL A 58 -5.10 -4.59 9.57
CA VAL A 58 -5.93 -5.60 10.22
C VAL A 58 -5.29 -6.07 11.54
N SER A 59 -3.96 -6.02 11.62
CA SER A 59 -3.16 -6.48 12.75
C SER A 59 -3.08 -5.40 13.85
N PRO A 60 -3.59 -5.66 15.06
CA PRO A 60 -3.43 -4.74 16.18
C PRO A 60 -1.94 -4.57 16.57
N GLN A 61 -1.12 -5.60 16.41
CA GLN A 61 0.31 -5.54 16.72
C GLN A 61 1.06 -4.63 15.72
N ALA A 62 0.67 -4.66 14.44
CA ALA A 62 1.21 -3.73 13.45
C ALA A 62 0.85 -2.29 13.81
N LEU A 63 -0.40 -2.04 14.21
CA LEU A 63 -0.85 -0.71 14.62
C LEU A 63 -0.17 -0.21 15.89
N GLU A 64 0.19 -1.07 16.84
CA GLU A 64 0.98 -0.68 18.01
C GLU A 64 2.38 -0.17 17.59
N ILE A 65 3.01 -0.84 16.63
CA ILE A 65 4.30 -0.40 16.09
C ILE A 65 4.14 0.89 15.29
N ALA A 66 3.13 0.97 14.43
CA ALA A 66 2.83 2.19 13.67
C ALA A 66 2.57 3.37 14.62
N ALA A 67 1.82 3.17 15.71
CA ALA A 67 1.55 4.20 16.71
C ALA A 67 2.83 4.74 17.35
N ALA A 68 3.73 3.84 17.76
CA ALA A 68 5.02 4.24 18.33
C ALA A 68 5.86 5.04 17.33
N ASN A 69 5.86 4.64 16.05
CA ASN A 69 6.57 5.34 15.00
C ASN A 69 5.92 6.69 14.66
N VAL A 70 4.59 6.77 14.60
CA VAL A 70 3.84 8.03 14.36
C VAL A 70 4.12 9.02 15.48
N ILE A 71 4.06 8.62 16.74
CA ILE A 71 4.38 9.49 17.89
C ILE A 71 5.80 10.07 17.75
N ARG A 72 6.73 9.27 17.27
CA ARG A 72 8.15 9.67 17.16
C ARG A 72 8.44 10.55 15.95
N HIS A 73 7.78 10.32 14.80
CA HIS A 73 8.20 10.88 13.52
C HIS A 73 7.16 11.78 12.85
N ALA A 74 5.87 11.63 13.18
CA ALA A 74 4.77 12.40 12.59
C ALA A 74 3.63 12.64 13.60
N PRO A 75 3.92 13.21 14.79
CA PRO A 75 2.95 13.35 15.87
C PRO A 75 1.72 14.16 15.42
N GLY A 76 0.54 13.56 15.58
CA GLY A 76 -0.75 14.22 15.25
C GLY A 76 -1.06 14.34 13.76
N GLN A 77 -0.23 13.76 12.85
CA GLN A 77 -0.40 13.90 11.40
C GLN A 77 -0.99 12.65 10.73
N VAL A 78 -1.01 11.51 11.41
CA VAL A 78 -1.50 10.24 10.87
C VAL A 78 -2.54 9.66 11.80
N GLY A 79 -3.76 9.43 11.29
CA GLY A 79 -4.80 8.67 11.96
C GLY A 79 -4.58 7.17 11.76
N LEU A 80 -4.62 6.39 12.85
CA LEU A 80 -4.49 4.92 12.79
C LEU A 80 -5.85 4.27 12.97
N VAL A 81 -6.20 3.35 12.08
CA VAL A 81 -7.50 2.68 12.08
C VAL A 81 -7.28 1.18 11.94
N ARG A 82 -7.91 0.39 12.82
CA ARG A 82 -7.96 -1.05 12.66
C ARG A 82 -9.09 -1.43 11.72
N GLY A 83 -8.77 -2.19 10.67
CA GLY A 83 -9.76 -2.69 9.74
C GLY A 83 -9.17 -3.53 8.61
N ASP A 84 -10.05 -4.19 7.90
CA ASP A 84 -9.71 -4.99 6.75
C ASP A 84 -9.79 -4.12 5.49
N LEU A 85 -8.64 -3.92 4.85
CA LEU A 85 -8.45 -3.08 3.66
C LEU A 85 -9.10 -1.69 3.83
N LEU A 86 -10.01 -1.32 2.94
CA LEU A 86 -10.72 -0.03 3.00
C LEU A 86 -12.07 -0.11 3.69
N SER A 87 -12.45 -1.26 4.28
CA SER A 87 -13.77 -1.44 4.91
C SER A 87 -14.14 -0.37 5.95
N PRO A 88 -13.21 0.12 6.81
CA PRO A 88 -13.54 1.14 7.80
C PRO A 88 -13.49 2.57 7.23
N ILE A 89 -13.11 2.76 5.98
CA ILE A 89 -12.81 4.06 5.39
C ILE A 89 -13.99 4.53 4.54
N ALA A 90 -14.50 5.72 4.84
CA ALA A 90 -15.48 6.39 3.99
C ALA A 90 -14.85 6.82 2.65
N GLY A 91 -15.69 6.99 1.63
CA GLY A 91 -15.25 7.44 0.31
C GLY A 91 -14.69 8.86 0.27
N GLY A 92 -14.25 9.27 -0.92
CA GLY A 92 -13.68 10.58 -1.16
C GLY A 92 -12.19 10.62 -0.89
N LEU A 93 -11.48 9.57 -1.26
CA LEU A 93 -10.02 9.47 -1.22
C LEU A 93 -9.41 10.10 -2.46
N ASP A 94 -8.31 10.80 -2.29
CA ASP A 94 -7.53 11.37 -3.38
C ASP A 94 -6.32 10.47 -3.73
N LEU A 95 -5.77 9.78 -2.72
CA LEU A 95 -4.67 8.85 -2.90
C LEU A 95 -4.85 7.59 -2.05
N ILE A 96 -4.66 6.45 -2.67
CA ILE A 96 -4.56 5.13 -2.02
C ILE A 96 -3.16 4.58 -2.27
N ALA A 97 -2.42 4.29 -1.21
CA ALA A 97 -1.13 3.60 -1.28
C ALA A 97 -1.26 2.24 -0.58
N ALA A 98 -0.71 1.20 -1.17
CA ALA A 98 -0.75 -0.13 -0.58
C ALA A 98 0.49 -0.95 -0.93
N ASN A 99 1.10 -1.53 0.08
CA ASN A 99 2.08 -2.61 -0.04
C ASN A 99 1.50 -3.82 0.72
N LEU A 100 0.65 -4.57 0.03
CA LEU A 100 -0.03 -5.72 0.62
C LEU A 100 0.80 -6.99 0.47
N PRO A 101 0.57 -8.00 1.30
CA PRO A 101 1.13 -9.33 1.11
C PRO A 101 0.86 -9.86 -0.29
N TYR A 102 1.92 -10.21 -1.02
CA TYR A 102 1.82 -10.62 -2.43
C TYR A 102 2.53 -11.95 -2.74
N ILE A 103 3.11 -12.63 -1.74
CA ILE A 103 3.80 -13.91 -1.96
C ILE A 103 2.76 -15.01 -2.14
N ALA A 104 2.85 -15.71 -3.27
CA ALA A 104 1.97 -16.83 -3.58
C ALA A 104 2.29 -18.08 -2.74
N GLY A 105 1.27 -18.89 -2.48
CA GLY A 105 1.43 -20.10 -1.67
C GLY A 105 2.51 -21.06 -2.20
N HIS A 106 2.65 -21.19 -3.52
CA HIS A 106 3.68 -22.05 -4.13
C HIS A 106 5.11 -21.49 -4.01
N GLU A 107 5.28 -20.18 -3.79
CA GLU A 107 6.58 -19.53 -3.58
C GLU A 107 7.06 -19.69 -2.13
N TRP A 108 6.15 -19.95 -1.20
CA TRP A 108 6.45 -20.04 0.23
C TRP A 108 7.62 -20.99 0.57
N PRO A 109 7.73 -22.21 -0.02
CA PRO A 109 8.85 -23.09 0.25
C PRO A 109 10.22 -22.53 -0.14
N THR A 110 10.27 -21.67 -1.16
CA THR A 110 11.52 -21.12 -1.75
C THR A 110 12.04 -19.88 -1.03
N LEU A 111 11.24 -19.27 -0.14
CA LEU A 111 11.65 -18.09 0.60
C LEU A 111 12.86 -18.34 1.49
N PRO A 112 13.79 -17.38 1.61
CA PRO A 112 14.90 -17.44 2.53
C PRO A 112 14.44 -17.71 3.98
N ILE A 113 15.19 -18.53 4.72
CA ILE A 113 14.88 -18.86 6.12
C ILE A 113 14.73 -17.58 6.97
N GLY A 114 15.58 -16.58 6.74
CA GLY A 114 15.51 -15.30 7.45
C GLY A 114 14.16 -14.58 7.30
N VAL A 115 13.57 -14.59 6.10
CA VAL A 115 12.25 -14.00 5.87
C VAL A 115 11.18 -14.77 6.65
N LYS A 116 11.16 -16.12 6.51
CA LYS A 116 10.18 -16.97 7.20
C LYS A 116 10.26 -16.90 8.72
N SER A 117 11.46 -16.70 9.27
CA SER A 117 11.70 -16.77 10.72
C SER A 117 11.48 -15.45 11.43
N TYR A 118 11.61 -14.31 10.74
CA TYR A 118 11.62 -12.99 11.37
C TYR A 118 10.49 -12.06 10.93
N GLU A 119 9.74 -12.41 9.90
CA GLU A 119 8.62 -11.63 9.41
C GLU A 119 7.31 -12.42 9.55
N PRO A 120 6.19 -11.77 9.92
CA PRO A 120 4.93 -12.47 10.14
C PRO A 120 4.37 -12.98 8.82
N THR A 121 3.84 -14.22 8.81
CA THR A 121 3.19 -14.80 7.64
C THR A 121 2.09 -13.90 7.08
N LEU A 122 1.33 -13.25 7.97
CA LEU A 122 0.26 -12.31 7.61
C LEU A 122 0.76 -11.12 6.77
N ALA A 123 2.02 -10.71 6.92
CA ALA A 123 2.60 -9.60 6.15
C ALA A 123 3.24 -10.04 4.82
N LEU A 124 3.26 -11.33 4.53
CA LEU A 124 3.93 -11.89 3.35
C LEU A 124 2.99 -12.65 2.43
N HIS A 125 2.07 -13.45 2.99
CA HIS A 125 1.26 -14.40 2.25
C HIS A 125 0.06 -13.73 1.60
N GLY A 126 0.07 -13.62 0.27
CA GLY A 126 -0.97 -13.00 -0.55
C GLY A 126 -2.03 -13.98 -1.07
N GLY A 127 -2.15 -15.18 -0.47
CA GLY A 127 -3.07 -16.21 -0.92
C GLY A 127 -2.44 -17.21 -1.88
N GLU A 128 -3.27 -18.00 -2.57
CA GLU A 128 -2.81 -19.09 -3.44
C GLU A 128 -1.90 -18.58 -4.57
N ASP A 129 -2.31 -17.50 -5.24
CA ASP A 129 -1.58 -16.88 -6.35
C ASP A 129 -0.96 -15.51 -6.02
N GLY A 130 -1.01 -15.08 -4.75
CA GLY A 130 -0.46 -13.81 -4.29
C GLY A 130 -1.30 -12.58 -4.61
N LEU A 131 -2.51 -12.73 -5.15
CA LEU A 131 -3.35 -11.63 -5.61
C LEU A 131 -4.68 -11.50 -4.85
N GLU A 132 -4.91 -12.31 -3.82
CA GLU A 132 -6.20 -12.34 -3.12
C GLU A 132 -6.57 -10.98 -2.55
N LEU A 133 -5.67 -10.36 -1.79
CA LEU A 133 -5.92 -9.05 -1.17
C LEU A 133 -6.08 -7.93 -2.20
N ILE A 134 -5.37 -8.00 -3.32
CA ILE A 134 -5.53 -7.03 -4.42
C ILE A 134 -6.93 -7.17 -5.06
N ARG A 135 -7.42 -8.40 -5.26
CA ARG A 135 -8.79 -8.63 -5.76
C ARG A 135 -9.85 -8.07 -4.84
N GLU A 136 -9.63 -8.12 -3.53
CA GLU A 136 -10.53 -7.58 -2.52
C GLU A 136 -10.42 -6.05 -2.38
N LEU A 137 -9.22 -5.49 -2.56
CA LEU A 137 -8.99 -4.06 -2.47
C LEU A 137 -9.57 -3.28 -3.65
N LEU A 138 -9.40 -3.79 -4.87
CA LEU A 138 -9.76 -3.05 -6.10
C LEU A 138 -11.23 -2.62 -6.14
N PRO A 139 -12.25 -3.46 -5.85
CA PRO A 139 -13.64 -3.01 -5.79
C PRO A 139 -13.87 -1.93 -4.72
N GLN A 140 -13.26 -2.08 -3.54
CA GLN A 140 -13.37 -1.11 -2.47
C GLN A 140 -12.73 0.24 -2.86
N ALA A 141 -11.60 0.20 -3.56
CA ALA A 141 -10.93 1.38 -4.07
C ALA A 141 -11.76 2.09 -5.15
N ALA A 142 -12.39 1.35 -6.06
CA ALA A 142 -13.25 1.92 -7.11
C ALA A 142 -14.45 2.70 -6.56
N GLU A 143 -14.98 2.28 -5.41
CA GLU A 143 -16.07 2.99 -4.73
C GLU A 143 -15.61 4.26 -3.99
N ARG A 144 -14.33 4.34 -3.62
CA ARG A 144 -13.83 5.35 -2.67
C ARG A 144 -12.88 6.37 -3.28
N LEU A 145 -12.18 6.01 -4.35
CA LEU A 145 -11.24 6.90 -5.03
C LEU A 145 -12.03 7.94 -5.86
N ARG A 146 -11.68 9.20 -5.69
CA ARG A 146 -12.31 10.31 -6.45
C ARG A 146 -11.84 10.32 -7.91
N PRO A 147 -12.62 10.89 -8.81
CA PRO A 147 -12.12 11.29 -10.14
C PRO A 147 -10.88 12.19 -9.99
N GLY A 148 -9.84 11.92 -10.78
CA GLY A 148 -8.53 12.58 -10.65
C GLY A 148 -7.66 12.05 -9.50
N GLY A 149 -8.10 11.01 -8.80
CA GLY A 149 -7.35 10.35 -7.74
C GLY A 149 -6.30 9.37 -8.25
N LEU A 150 -5.38 8.97 -7.38
CA LEU A 150 -4.30 8.04 -7.69
C LEU A 150 -4.35 6.84 -6.73
N MET A 151 -4.20 5.63 -7.27
CA MET A 151 -3.92 4.43 -6.49
C MET A 151 -2.56 3.87 -6.89
N LEU A 152 -1.75 3.52 -5.89
CA LEU A 152 -0.43 2.91 -6.04
C LEU A 152 -0.41 1.58 -5.30
N LEU A 153 -0.11 0.50 -6.01
CA LEU A 153 0.00 -0.85 -5.47
C LEU A 153 1.43 -1.35 -5.67
N GLU A 154 2.16 -1.62 -4.59
CA GLU A 154 3.40 -2.40 -4.69
C GLU A 154 3.06 -3.86 -4.93
N ILE A 155 3.80 -4.52 -5.83
CA ILE A 155 3.54 -5.87 -6.33
C ILE A 155 4.81 -6.70 -6.41
N GLY A 156 4.66 -8.02 -6.50
CA GLY A 156 5.74 -8.92 -6.88
C GLY A 156 6.14 -8.72 -8.36
N TRP A 157 7.40 -8.98 -8.65
CA TRP A 157 8.02 -8.70 -9.97
C TRP A 157 7.36 -9.40 -11.17
N GLN A 158 6.57 -10.45 -10.96
CA GLN A 158 5.83 -11.17 -12.01
C GLN A 158 4.34 -10.82 -12.04
N GLN A 159 3.89 -9.88 -11.19
CA GLN A 159 2.48 -9.59 -11.02
C GLN A 159 1.99 -8.34 -11.79
N GLY A 160 2.85 -7.67 -12.56
CA GLY A 160 2.51 -6.44 -13.27
C GLY A 160 1.31 -6.59 -14.19
N ASP A 161 1.39 -7.49 -15.17
CA ASP A 161 0.31 -7.72 -16.13
C ASP A 161 -1.01 -8.19 -15.48
N PRO A 162 -1.01 -9.22 -14.60
CA PRO A 162 -2.24 -9.66 -13.96
C PRO A 162 -2.89 -8.60 -13.07
N VAL A 163 -2.11 -7.83 -12.30
CA VAL A 163 -2.65 -6.76 -11.46
C VAL A 163 -3.17 -5.59 -12.32
N ALA A 164 -2.45 -5.21 -13.38
CA ALA A 164 -2.93 -4.18 -14.30
C ALA A 164 -4.23 -4.59 -15.01
N ALA A 165 -4.37 -5.86 -15.39
CA ALA A 165 -5.61 -6.38 -15.98
C ALA A 165 -6.78 -6.33 -14.97
N LEU A 166 -6.53 -6.71 -13.72
CA LEU A 166 -7.53 -6.59 -12.64
C LEU A 166 -7.92 -5.13 -12.40
N ALA A 167 -6.95 -4.22 -12.35
CA ALA A 167 -7.20 -2.79 -12.15
C ALA A 167 -8.06 -2.21 -13.28
N ARG A 168 -7.76 -2.50 -14.55
CA ARG A 168 -8.57 -2.04 -15.71
C ARG A 168 -10.01 -2.51 -15.67
N LYS A 169 -10.28 -3.66 -15.07
CA LYS A 169 -11.65 -4.17 -14.91
C LYS A 169 -12.48 -3.28 -13.98
N TRP A 170 -11.88 -2.77 -12.89
CA TRP A 170 -12.56 -1.93 -11.91
C TRP A 170 -12.48 -0.44 -12.23
N PHE A 171 -11.47 -0.03 -13.00
CA PHE A 171 -11.22 1.34 -13.41
C PHE A 171 -11.11 1.45 -14.95
N PRO A 172 -12.21 1.20 -15.69
CA PRO A 172 -12.14 1.09 -17.16
C PRO A 172 -11.77 2.38 -17.88
N ALA A 173 -11.93 3.53 -17.22
CA ALA A 173 -11.59 4.85 -17.77
C ALA A 173 -10.26 5.42 -17.24
N ALA A 174 -9.58 4.68 -16.34
CA ALA A 174 -8.34 5.15 -15.73
C ALA A 174 -7.12 4.83 -16.60
N ASP A 175 -6.07 5.64 -16.43
CA ASP A 175 -4.73 5.27 -16.92
C ASP A 175 -4.09 4.27 -15.94
N VAL A 176 -3.76 3.08 -16.44
CA VAL A 176 -3.17 1.99 -15.64
C VAL A 176 -1.79 1.66 -16.18
N VAL A 177 -0.77 2.01 -15.40
CA VAL A 177 0.64 1.88 -15.77
C VAL A 177 1.36 0.96 -14.80
N VAL A 178 2.13 0.01 -15.34
CA VAL A 178 3.11 -0.77 -14.55
C VAL A 178 4.44 -0.02 -14.57
N ARG A 179 5.01 0.19 -13.39
CA ARG A 179 6.31 0.83 -13.22
C ARG A 179 7.32 -0.18 -12.71
N VAL A 180 8.50 -0.11 -13.31
CA VAL A 180 9.62 -0.98 -12.95
C VAL A 180 10.52 -0.34 -11.89
N ASP A 181 11.17 -1.17 -11.10
CA ASP A 181 12.23 -0.74 -10.19
C ASP A 181 13.55 -0.47 -10.94
N PHE A 182 14.59 -0.06 -10.21
CA PHE A 182 15.91 0.22 -10.78
C PHE A 182 16.60 -1.01 -11.39
N ALA A 183 16.14 -2.23 -11.07
CA ALA A 183 16.63 -3.47 -11.66
C ALA A 183 15.84 -3.86 -12.93
N GLY A 184 14.79 -3.10 -13.28
CA GLY A 184 13.92 -3.35 -14.44
C GLY A 184 12.82 -4.37 -14.18
N HIS A 185 12.54 -4.70 -12.92
CA HIS A 185 11.45 -5.59 -12.55
C HIS A 185 10.17 -4.80 -12.24
N ASP A 186 9.02 -5.34 -12.64
CA ASP A 186 7.73 -4.78 -12.27
C ASP A 186 7.63 -4.60 -10.75
N ARG A 187 7.22 -3.42 -10.30
CA ARG A 187 7.18 -3.14 -8.88
C ARG A 187 5.94 -2.39 -8.41
N ILE A 188 5.39 -1.52 -9.24
CA ILE A 188 4.24 -0.72 -8.85
C ILE A 188 3.21 -0.72 -9.99
N VAL A 189 1.94 -0.98 -9.65
CA VAL A 189 0.81 -0.66 -10.53
C VAL A 189 0.21 0.66 -10.07
N ALA A 190 0.24 1.65 -10.96
CA ALA A 190 -0.36 2.96 -10.74
C ALA A 190 -1.67 3.06 -11.52
N VAL A 191 -2.74 3.49 -10.85
CA VAL A 191 -4.07 3.72 -11.43
C VAL A 191 -4.44 5.18 -11.22
N GLN A 192 -4.48 5.96 -12.31
CA GLN A 192 -4.86 7.36 -12.31
C GLN A 192 -6.28 7.50 -12.89
N THR A 193 -7.26 7.86 -12.04
CA THR A 193 -8.68 8.04 -12.44
C THR A 193 -8.94 9.38 -13.10
#